data_90312dfaddde5ea33d2b56cdccd0a603
#
_entry.id   90312dfaddde5ea33d2b56cdccd0a603
#
_cell.length_a   1.000
_cell.length_b   1.000
_cell.length_c   1.000
_cell.angle_alpha   90.00
_cell.angle_beta   90.00
_cell.angle_gamma   90.00
#
_symmetry.space_group_name_H-M   'P 1'
#
loop_
_entity.id
_entity.type
_entity.pdbx_description
1 polymer ?
#
loop_
_entity_poly.entity_id
_entity_poly.type
_entity_poly.pdbx_seq_one_letter_code
_entity_poly.pdbx_strand_id
1 'polypeptide(L)'
;MLKYPFLINAVMGIVGKIELHKLNAASKDPRKSQEKTLRTMLELSKDTVYGREHHFAEILDCKTDTELYARYQQYVHKQDYETLRPYVNRAKEGAQDILFPGRPVMYATTSGTTAEPKWIPITRHYLKRIYGKMTRLWIYNFIRHRKMTFSGSVVIIVGKAVE
;
A
#
# COMPACT_ATOMS: atom_id res chain seq x y z
N MET A 1 -28.69 -10.03 1.37
CA MET A 1 -28.77 -10.09 -0.09
C MET A 1 -28.56 -8.69 -0.64
N LEU A 2 -27.58 -8.46 -1.53
CA LEU A 2 -27.35 -7.15 -2.12
C LEU A 2 -28.55 -6.77 -2.99
N LYS A 3 -29.10 -5.57 -2.73
CA LYS A 3 -30.37 -5.14 -3.32
C LYS A 3 -30.33 -4.93 -4.86
N TYR A 4 -29.10 -4.71 -5.41
CA TYR A 4 -28.90 -4.45 -6.85
C TYR A 4 -27.59 -5.07 -7.37
N PRO A 5 -27.48 -6.40 -7.48
CA PRO A 5 -26.23 -7.06 -7.90
C PRO A 5 -25.80 -6.67 -9.32
N PHE A 6 -26.75 -6.42 -10.22
CA PHE A 6 -26.47 -6.00 -11.60
C PHE A 6 -25.78 -4.62 -11.65
N LEU A 7 -26.27 -3.66 -10.86
CA LEU A 7 -25.69 -2.32 -10.81
C LEU A 7 -24.27 -2.35 -10.23
N ILE A 8 -24.06 -3.15 -9.17
CA ILE A 8 -22.73 -3.33 -8.58
C ILE A 8 -21.77 -3.95 -9.60
N ASN A 9 -22.19 -5.01 -10.31
CA ASN A 9 -21.39 -5.63 -11.35
C ASN A 9 -21.03 -4.63 -12.47
N ALA A 10 -21.98 -3.81 -12.92
CA ALA A 10 -21.76 -2.81 -13.96
C ALA A 10 -20.75 -1.73 -13.50
N VAL A 11 -20.94 -1.15 -12.31
CA VAL A 11 -20.05 -0.11 -11.76
C VAL A 11 -18.64 -0.68 -11.52
N MET A 12 -18.55 -1.83 -10.87
CA MET A 12 -17.25 -2.46 -10.61
C MET A 12 -16.58 -2.94 -11.89
N GLY A 13 -17.36 -3.33 -12.91
CA GLY A 13 -16.86 -3.66 -14.24
C GLY A 13 -16.19 -2.46 -14.92
N ILE A 14 -16.82 -1.29 -14.90
CA ILE A 14 -16.26 -0.06 -15.47
C ILE A 14 -15.01 0.38 -14.71
N VAL A 15 -15.11 0.50 -13.39
CA VAL A 15 -14.02 0.96 -12.55
C VAL A 15 -12.80 0.03 -12.64
N GLY A 16 -13.04 -1.29 -12.61
CA GLY A 16 -11.98 -2.27 -12.71
C GLY A 16 -11.31 -2.29 -14.08
N LYS A 17 -12.06 -2.06 -15.17
CA LYS A 17 -11.51 -1.91 -16.52
C LYS A 17 -10.57 -0.71 -16.62
N ILE A 18 -10.93 0.41 -15.99
CA ILE A 18 -10.07 1.60 -15.91
C ILE A 18 -8.76 1.28 -15.16
N GLU A 19 -8.86 0.61 -14.01
CA GLU A 19 -7.67 0.24 -13.24
C GLU A 19 -6.78 -0.77 -14.00
N LEU A 20 -7.37 -1.73 -14.72
CA LEU A 20 -6.63 -2.65 -15.57
C LEU A 20 -5.90 -1.93 -16.70
N HIS A 21 -6.55 -0.95 -17.34
CA HIS A 21 -5.91 -0.13 -18.37
C HIS A 21 -4.68 0.62 -17.81
N LYS A 22 -4.80 1.21 -16.63
CA LYS A 22 -3.67 1.88 -15.94
C LYS A 22 -2.54 0.90 -15.61
N LEU A 23 -2.89 -0.30 -15.13
CA LEU A 23 -1.89 -1.34 -14.85
C LEU A 23 -1.16 -1.77 -16.12
N ASN A 24 -1.89 -2.03 -17.20
CA ASN A 24 -1.32 -2.39 -18.50
C ASN A 24 -0.43 -1.26 -19.07
N ALA A 25 -0.82 0.00 -18.89
CA ALA A 25 0.03 1.13 -19.29
C ALA A 25 1.31 1.21 -18.44
N ALA A 26 1.22 1.00 -17.14
CA ALA A 26 2.38 0.97 -16.24
C ALA A 26 3.32 -0.21 -16.52
N SER A 27 2.78 -1.36 -16.93
CA SER A 27 3.58 -2.56 -17.24
C SER A 27 4.36 -2.47 -18.57
N LYS A 28 4.09 -1.47 -19.40
CA LYS A 28 4.87 -1.22 -20.63
C LYS A 28 6.27 -0.67 -20.33
N ASP A 29 6.40 0.07 -19.23
CA ASP A 29 7.67 0.56 -18.71
C ASP A 29 7.68 0.38 -17.17
N PRO A 30 8.01 -0.83 -16.70
CA PRO A 30 8.00 -1.14 -15.27
C PRO A 30 8.99 -0.28 -14.49
N ARG A 31 10.18 -0.01 -15.08
CA ARG A 31 11.21 0.79 -14.41
C ARG A 31 10.72 2.19 -14.12
N LYS A 32 10.24 2.90 -15.12
CA LYS A 32 9.68 4.25 -14.96
C LYS A 32 8.51 4.27 -13.96
N SER A 33 7.67 3.23 -13.97
CA SER A 33 6.54 3.10 -13.04
C SER A 33 7.01 2.90 -11.59
N GLN A 34 8.08 2.14 -11.37
CA GLN A 34 8.70 1.92 -10.07
C GLN A 34 9.39 3.19 -9.57
N GLU A 35 10.15 3.88 -10.41
CA GLU A 35 10.82 5.15 -10.09
C GLU A 35 9.81 6.22 -9.67
N LYS A 36 8.70 6.35 -10.42
CA LYS A 36 7.61 7.25 -10.05
C LYS A 36 6.98 6.88 -8.71
N THR A 37 6.82 5.59 -8.43
CA THR A 37 6.28 5.11 -7.16
C THR A 37 7.23 5.41 -6.02
N LEU A 38 8.54 5.15 -6.19
CA LEU A 38 9.57 5.48 -5.21
C LEU A 38 9.57 6.97 -4.90
N ARG A 39 9.62 7.83 -5.92
CA ARG A 39 9.55 9.30 -5.74
C ARG A 39 8.33 9.71 -4.93
N THR A 40 7.15 9.19 -5.27
CA THR A 40 5.91 9.48 -4.52
C THR A 40 6.00 9.06 -3.06
N MET A 41 6.59 7.90 -2.77
CA MET A 41 6.75 7.41 -1.39
C MET A 41 7.74 8.30 -0.60
N LEU A 42 8.85 8.68 -1.21
CA LEU A 42 9.83 9.57 -0.59
C LEU A 42 9.23 10.97 -0.32
N GLU A 43 8.54 11.56 -1.31
CA GLU A 43 7.86 12.86 -1.16
C GLU A 43 6.82 12.85 -0.03
N LEU A 44 6.04 11.77 0.09
CA LEU A 44 5.07 11.62 1.17
C LEU A 44 5.73 11.49 2.55
N SER A 45 6.91 10.90 2.63
CA SER A 45 7.53 10.54 3.91
C SER A 45 8.78 11.34 4.26
N LYS A 46 9.22 12.32 3.44
CA LYS A 46 10.46 13.09 3.66
C LYS A 46 10.50 13.82 5.00
N ASP A 47 9.35 14.28 5.49
CA ASP A 47 9.26 15.04 6.72
C ASP A 47 8.99 14.16 7.96
N THR A 48 8.89 12.85 7.79
CA THR A 48 8.77 11.90 8.90
C THR A 48 10.10 11.73 9.63
N VAL A 49 10.07 11.11 10.82
CA VAL A 49 11.30 10.78 11.56
C VAL A 49 12.21 9.92 10.69
N TYR A 50 11.68 8.82 10.16
CA TYR A 50 12.41 7.90 9.28
C TYR A 50 12.92 8.58 8.01
N GLY A 51 12.11 9.44 7.39
CA GLY A 51 12.49 10.16 6.18
C GLY A 51 13.66 11.11 6.38
N ARG A 52 13.68 11.82 7.50
CA ARG A 52 14.80 12.71 7.87
C ARG A 52 16.07 11.92 8.19
N GLU A 53 15.96 10.85 8.98
CA GLU A 53 17.11 10.00 9.36
C GLU A 53 17.73 9.28 8.15
N HIS A 54 16.95 9.06 7.08
CA HIS A 54 17.38 8.41 5.84
C HIS A 54 17.52 9.38 4.66
N HIS A 55 17.61 10.66 4.93
CA HIS A 55 17.91 11.70 3.94
C HIS A 55 16.97 11.74 2.72
N PHE A 56 15.66 11.53 2.92
CA PHE A 56 14.71 11.48 1.81
C PHE A 56 14.65 12.79 1.01
N ALA A 57 14.86 13.95 1.66
CA ALA A 57 14.89 15.23 0.97
C ALA A 57 16.10 15.33 0.02
N GLU A 58 17.28 14.90 0.46
CA GLU A 58 18.51 14.89 -0.36
C GLU A 58 18.41 13.87 -1.50
N ILE A 59 17.77 12.72 -1.28
CA ILE A 59 17.50 11.74 -2.34
C ILE A 59 16.60 12.36 -3.41
N LEU A 60 15.58 13.12 -3.01
CA LEU A 60 14.65 13.78 -3.92
C LEU A 60 15.27 14.95 -4.70
N ASP A 61 16.35 15.55 -4.21
CA ASP A 61 17.12 16.59 -4.89
C ASP A 61 18.01 15.99 -5.98
N CYS A 62 17.39 15.30 -6.95
CA CYS A 62 18.01 14.67 -8.08
C CYS A 62 17.36 15.10 -9.39
N LYS A 63 18.16 15.18 -10.46
CA LYS A 63 17.72 15.65 -11.79
C LYS A 63 17.02 14.56 -12.60
N THR A 64 17.35 13.31 -12.36
CA THR A 64 16.83 12.16 -13.12
C THR A 64 16.32 11.04 -12.22
N ASP A 65 15.42 10.22 -12.73
CA ASP A 65 14.89 9.07 -11.98
C ASP A 65 15.94 7.96 -11.78
N THR A 66 16.93 7.87 -12.68
CA THR A 66 18.08 6.95 -12.51
C THR A 66 18.95 7.39 -11.33
N GLU A 67 19.20 8.68 -11.19
CA GLU A 67 19.92 9.26 -10.05
C GLU A 67 19.15 9.06 -8.74
N LEU A 68 17.81 9.19 -8.77
CA LEU A 68 16.94 8.93 -7.62
C LEU A 68 17.18 7.53 -7.05
N TYR A 69 17.21 6.52 -7.91
CA TYR A 69 17.40 5.15 -7.49
C TYR A 69 18.80 4.89 -6.91
N ALA A 70 19.83 5.45 -7.54
CA ALA A 70 21.21 5.35 -7.06
C ALA A 70 21.38 6.00 -5.67
N ARG A 71 20.85 7.22 -5.49
CA ARG A 71 20.87 7.90 -4.20
C ARG A 71 20.06 7.13 -3.13
N TYR A 72 18.88 6.61 -3.50
CA TYR A 72 18.11 5.79 -2.57
C TYR A 72 18.90 4.59 -2.06
N GLN A 73 19.61 3.87 -2.94
CA GLN A 73 20.46 2.73 -2.53
C GLN A 73 21.65 3.14 -1.67
N GLN A 74 22.16 4.34 -1.84
CA GLN A 74 23.27 4.88 -1.05
C GLN A 74 22.84 5.23 0.38
N TYR A 75 21.68 5.88 0.55
CA TYR A 75 21.21 6.39 1.84
C TYR A 75 20.34 5.41 2.60
N VAL A 76 19.62 4.54 1.90
CA VAL A 76 18.70 3.59 2.52
C VAL A 76 19.24 2.17 2.35
N HIS A 77 19.92 1.70 3.38
CA HIS A 77 20.41 0.32 3.42
C HIS A 77 19.25 -0.66 3.53
N LYS A 78 19.51 -1.91 3.12
CA LYS A 78 18.55 -3.01 3.22
C LYS A 78 18.11 -3.18 4.68
N GLN A 79 16.83 -3.10 4.93
CA GLN A 79 16.22 -3.18 6.24
C GLN A 79 15.50 -4.53 6.42
N ASP A 80 15.49 -5.03 7.63
CA ASP A 80 14.59 -6.08 8.06
C ASP A 80 13.52 -5.52 9.02
N TYR A 81 12.63 -6.37 9.51
CA TYR A 81 11.60 -5.90 10.42
C TYR A 81 12.16 -5.46 11.77
N GLU A 82 13.24 -6.07 12.23
CA GLU A 82 13.81 -5.76 13.56
C GLU A 82 14.42 -4.35 13.58
N THR A 83 15.02 -3.91 12.47
CA THR A 83 15.48 -2.52 12.34
C THR A 83 14.33 -1.52 12.27
N LEU A 84 13.16 -1.93 11.78
CA LEU A 84 11.96 -1.09 11.72
C LEU A 84 11.11 -1.16 13.00
N ARG A 85 11.28 -2.19 13.83
CA ARG A 85 10.50 -2.41 15.07
C ARG A 85 10.48 -1.20 16.01
N PRO A 86 11.60 -0.50 16.28
CA PRO A 86 11.57 0.69 17.14
C PRO A 86 10.64 1.79 16.61
N TYR A 87 10.64 2.04 15.31
CA TYR A 87 9.75 3.03 14.69
C TYR A 87 8.28 2.60 14.78
N VAL A 88 8.00 1.32 14.54
CA VAL A 88 6.65 0.77 14.64
C VAL A 88 6.13 0.88 16.07
N ASN A 89 6.96 0.58 17.07
CA ASN A 89 6.58 0.68 18.49
C ASN A 89 6.27 2.13 18.88
N ARG A 90 7.10 3.10 18.49
CA ARG A 90 6.80 4.54 18.71
C ARG A 90 5.46 4.95 18.09
N ALA A 91 5.16 4.47 16.88
CA ALA A 91 3.88 4.73 16.23
C ALA A 91 2.70 4.07 16.98
N LYS A 92 2.88 2.87 17.53
CA LYS A 92 1.89 2.18 18.40
C LYS A 92 1.63 2.94 19.70
N GLU A 93 2.64 3.54 20.29
CA GLU A 93 2.54 4.39 21.48
C GLU A 93 1.88 5.74 21.20
N GLY A 94 1.47 5.99 19.96
CA GLY A 94 0.72 7.17 19.57
C GLY A 94 1.55 8.30 18.96
N ALA A 95 2.86 8.12 18.79
CA ALA A 95 3.69 9.09 18.07
C ALA A 95 3.24 9.22 16.60
N GLN A 96 3.29 10.45 16.08
CA GLN A 96 2.92 10.76 14.71
C GLN A 96 4.15 10.95 13.85
N ASP A 97 3.97 10.88 12.53
CA ASP A 97 5.00 11.19 11.54
C ASP A 97 6.29 10.37 11.72
N ILE A 98 6.17 9.10 12.12
CA ILE A 98 7.32 8.23 12.35
C ILE A 98 7.82 7.63 11.03
N LEU A 99 7.06 6.69 10.42
CA LEU A 99 7.39 6.02 9.15
C LEU A 99 6.61 6.63 7.97
N PHE A 100 5.51 7.29 8.24
CA PHE A 100 4.58 7.88 7.28
C PHE A 100 3.89 9.07 7.94
N PRO A 101 3.30 10.00 7.16
CA PRO A 101 2.60 11.16 7.72
C PRO A 101 1.38 10.76 8.55
N GLY A 102 1.26 11.36 9.72
CA GLY A 102 0.17 11.15 10.67
C GLY A 102 0.27 9.82 11.42
N ARG A 103 -0.90 9.26 11.74
CA ARG A 103 -1.03 7.98 12.46
C ARG A 103 -1.59 6.89 11.56
N PRO A 104 -1.23 5.61 11.79
CA PRO A 104 -1.93 4.49 11.15
C PRO A 104 -3.39 4.44 11.60
N VAL A 105 -4.26 3.92 10.76
CA VAL A 105 -5.69 3.71 11.10
C VAL A 105 -5.91 2.38 11.82
N MET A 106 -5.00 1.42 11.60
CA MET A 106 -4.99 0.11 12.25
C MET A 106 -3.61 -0.54 12.06
N TYR A 107 -3.41 -1.67 12.73
CA TYR A 107 -2.26 -2.53 12.54
C TYR A 107 -2.72 -3.92 12.09
N ALA A 108 -2.04 -4.49 11.10
CA ALA A 108 -2.15 -5.90 10.78
C ALA A 108 -1.03 -6.65 11.51
N THR A 109 -1.33 -7.84 12.02
CA THR A 109 -0.34 -8.71 12.65
C THR A 109 -0.09 -9.93 11.78
N THR A 110 1.16 -10.38 11.75
CA THR A 110 1.48 -11.67 11.12
C THR A 110 1.23 -12.78 12.13
N SER A 111 0.82 -13.97 11.66
CA SER A 111 0.72 -15.18 12.48
C SER A 111 2.14 -15.68 12.79
N GLY A 112 2.80 -15.10 13.79
CA GLY A 112 4.10 -15.57 14.25
C GLY A 112 3.95 -16.89 15.01
N THR A 113 4.37 -17.98 14.41
CA THR A 113 4.37 -19.30 15.09
C THR A 113 5.61 -19.52 15.95
N THR A 114 6.68 -18.73 15.77
CA THR A 114 7.98 -18.95 16.42
C THR A 114 8.68 -17.69 16.94
N ALA A 115 8.13 -16.49 16.70
CA ALA A 115 8.72 -15.21 17.12
C ALA A 115 7.61 -14.21 17.49
N GLU A 116 8.00 -13.08 18.11
CA GLU A 116 7.05 -12.00 18.38
C GLU A 116 6.29 -11.57 17.12
N PRO A 117 4.97 -11.34 17.20
CA PRO A 117 4.18 -10.89 16.06
C PRO A 117 4.74 -9.60 15.45
N LYS A 118 4.80 -9.56 14.14
CA LYS A 118 5.17 -8.34 13.41
C LYS A 118 3.92 -7.49 13.24
N TRP A 119 4.01 -6.21 13.63
CA TRP A 119 2.94 -5.24 13.50
C TRP A 119 3.16 -4.39 12.26
N ILE A 120 2.24 -4.49 11.31
CA ILE A 120 2.32 -3.77 10.04
C ILE A 120 1.33 -2.59 10.10
N PRO A 121 1.83 -1.35 10.17
CA PRO A 121 0.96 -0.18 10.24
C PRO A 121 0.22 0.03 8.91
N ILE A 122 -1.08 0.17 8.99
CA ILE A 122 -1.96 0.41 7.84
C ILE A 122 -2.39 1.87 7.84
N THR A 123 -1.98 2.61 6.81
CA THR A 123 -2.31 4.02 6.66
C THR A 123 -3.58 4.23 5.83
N ARG A 124 -4.22 5.39 6.00
CA ARG A 124 -5.34 5.80 5.15
C ARG A 124 -4.94 5.91 3.68
N HIS A 125 -3.70 6.34 3.42
CA HIS A 125 -3.15 6.40 2.06
C HIS A 125 -3.07 5.01 1.44
N TYR A 126 -2.51 4.03 2.16
CA TYR A 126 -2.45 2.64 1.72
C TYR A 126 -3.84 2.09 1.38
N LEU A 127 -4.82 2.24 2.28
CA LEU A 127 -6.18 1.73 2.06
C LEU A 127 -6.83 2.34 0.82
N LYS A 128 -6.70 3.66 0.63
CA LYS A 128 -7.35 4.34 -0.50
C LYS A 128 -6.62 4.14 -1.82
N ARG A 129 -5.29 4.22 -1.82
CA ARG A 129 -4.50 4.31 -3.06
C ARG A 129 -3.93 2.97 -3.52
N ILE A 130 -3.66 2.05 -2.61
CA ILE A 130 -3.06 0.75 -2.95
C ILE A 130 -4.09 -0.36 -2.80
N TYR A 131 -4.54 -0.62 -1.59
CA TYR A 131 -5.48 -1.69 -1.29
C TYR A 131 -6.78 -1.56 -2.08
N GLY A 132 -7.38 -0.36 -2.13
CA GLY A 132 -8.60 -0.11 -2.89
C GLY A 132 -8.45 -0.35 -4.40
N LYS A 133 -7.29 -0.03 -5.01
CA LYS A 133 -7.03 -0.33 -6.42
C LYS A 133 -6.90 -1.83 -6.66
N MET A 134 -6.13 -2.51 -5.83
CA MET A 134 -5.95 -3.97 -5.93
C MET A 134 -7.28 -4.70 -5.75
N THR A 135 -8.09 -4.28 -4.79
CA THR A 135 -9.42 -4.86 -4.56
C THR A 135 -10.33 -4.68 -5.77
N ARG A 136 -10.33 -3.48 -6.39
CA ARG A 136 -11.12 -3.24 -7.62
C ARG A 136 -10.68 -4.10 -8.79
N LEU A 137 -9.37 -4.27 -8.99
CA LEU A 137 -8.82 -5.16 -10.02
C LEU A 137 -9.20 -6.61 -9.75
N TRP A 138 -9.10 -7.05 -8.52
CA TRP A 138 -9.46 -8.40 -8.11
C TRP A 138 -10.95 -8.69 -8.34
N ILE A 139 -11.83 -7.80 -7.87
CA ILE A 139 -13.29 -7.89 -8.10
C ILE A 139 -13.60 -7.88 -9.59
N TYR A 140 -12.96 -7.00 -10.37
CA TYR A 140 -13.15 -6.96 -11.82
C TYR A 140 -12.77 -8.27 -12.50
N ASN A 141 -11.68 -8.90 -12.05
CA ASN A 141 -11.28 -10.20 -12.60
C ASN A 141 -12.33 -11.28 -12.32
N PHE A 142 -12.94 -11.30 -11.13
CA PHE A 142 -14.07 -12.18 -10.85
C PHE A 142 -15.29 -11.91 -11.75
N ILE A 143 -15.72 -10.66 -11.83
CA ILE A 143 -16.90 -10.26 -12.63
C ILE A 143 -16.70 -10.63 -14.10
N ARG A 144 -15.51 -10.42 -14.64
CA ARG A 144 -15.17 -10.73 -16.03
C ARG A 144 -15.31 -12.21 -16.37
N HIS A 145 -14.99 -13.09 -15.42
CA HIS A 145 -15.05 -14.54 -15.61
C HIS A 145 -16.35 -15.15 -15.07
N ARG A 146 -17.04 -14.48 -14.16
CA ARG A 146 -18.26 -14.97 -13.49
C ARG A 146 -19.29 -13.86 -13.37
N LYS A 147 -20.21 -13.80 -14.34
CA LYS A 147 -21.25 -12.74 -14.41
C LYS A 147 -22.15 -12.64 -13.18
N MET A 148 -22.28 -13.74 -12.42
CA MET A 148 -23.14 -13.84 -11.23
C MET A 148 -22.38 -13.64 -9.91
N THR A 149 -21.20 -13.03 -9.91
CA THR A 149 -20.31 -12.92 -8.74
C THR A 149 -20.99 -12.34 -7.49
N PHE A 150 -21.91 -11.38 -7.65
CA PHE A 150 -22.59 -10.72 -6.52
C PHE A 150 -24.08 -11.09 -6.39
N SER A 151 -24.54 -12.16 -7.02
CA SER A 151 -25.94 -12.62 -6.91
C SER A 151 -26.21 -13.49 -5.69
N GLY A 152 -25.16 -13.95 -5.00
CA GLY A 152 -25.24 -14.75 -3.79
C GLY A 152 -24.80 -14.01 -2.53
N SER A 153 -24.52 -14.77 -1.48
CA SER A 153 -23.95 -14.26 -0.22
C SER A 153 -22.43 -14.10 -0.33
N VAL A 154 -21.90 -13.02 0.24
CA VAL A 154 -20.46 -12.82 0.40
C VAL A 154 -20.08 -13.26 1.80
N VAL A 155 -19.21 -14.26 1.92
CA VAL A 155 -18.65 -14.72 3.19
C VAL A 155 -17.25 -14.15 3.34
N ILE A 156 -17.01 -13.43 4.44
CA ILE A 156 -15.70 -12.86 4.77
C ILE A 156 -15.27 -13.47 6.11
N ILE A 157 -14.11 -14.11 6.10
CA ILE A 157 -13.47 -14.65 7.29
C ILE A 157 -12.37 -13.68 7.70
N VAL A 158 -12.49 -13.08 8.86
CA VAL A 158 -11.50 -12.14 9.41
C VAL A 158 -11.04 -12.62 10.78
N GLY A 159 -9.79 -12.32 11.13
CA GLY A 159 -9.30 -12.52 12.48
C GLY A 159 -10.00 -11.58 13.48
N LYS A 160 -9.98 -11.94 14.76
CA LYS A 160 -10.46 -11.06 15.84
C LYS A 160 -9.65 -9.77 15.83
N ALA A 161 -10.34 -8.63 15.86
CA ALA A 161 -9.67 -7.36 16.13
C ALA A 161 -9.07 -7.43 17.55
N VAL A 162 -7.78 -7.19 17.66
CA VAL A 162 -7.13 -7.02 18.96
C VAL A 162 -7.30 -5.55 19.32
N GLU A 163 -8.07 -5.27 20.36
CA GLU A 163 -8.19 -3.95 20.98
C GLU A 163 -6.95 -3.63 21.81
#